data_7299eb51e6342008b775319477638b30
#
_entry.id   7299eb51e6342008b775319477638b30
#
_cell.length_a   1.000
_cell.length_b   1.000
_cell.length_c   1.000
_cell.angle_alpha   90.00
_cell.angle_beta   90.00
_cell.angle_gamma   90.00
#
_symmetry.space_group_name_H-M   'P 1'
#
loop_
_entity.id
_entity.type
_entity.pdbx_description
1 polymer ?
#
loop_
_entity_poly.entity_id
_entity_poly.type
_entity_poly.pdbx_seq_one_letter_code
_entity_poly.pdbx_strand_id
1 'polypeptide(L)'
;MARALGALGSVLAPPQCVLCSQPGLPGPIDLCGSCLADLPHAALDDPFLADTFDLVCCPWSFGFPIDSLVRALKFRGERAHARILGTLLARERLRSAAPLPDRVVPVPLHPLRLRQRGYNQAAELARFAAHELSIPLDCTALRRTRATREQTGLGSDARALNVSGAFVVTRPLCGLRLALVDDVVTTGSTVGAAFAALKAAGAGGVELWVVAHAIRRAAPG
;
A
#
# COMPACT_ATOMS: atom_id res chain seq x y z
N MET A 1 -6.63 -16.94 -27.18
CA MET A 1 -6.27 -15.92 -28.18
C MET A 1 -5.73 -14.62 -27.60
N ALA A 2 -6.10 -14.15 -26.42
CA ALA A 2 -5.60 -12.88 -25.81
C ALA A 2 -4.09 -12.88 -25.45
N ARG A 3 -3.47 -14.03 -25.17
CA ARG A 3 -2.03 -14.14 -24.87
C ARG A 3 -1.10 -13.96 -26.07
N ALA A 4 -1.56 -14.27 -27.28
CA ALA A 4 -0.75 -14.15 -28.50
C ALA A 4 -0.67 -12.70 -29.02
N LEU A 5 -1.70 -11.89 -28.81
CA LEU A 5 -1.71 -10.46 -29.18
C LEU A 5 -0.79 -9.62 -28.28
N GLY A 6 -0.61 -10.02 -27.02
CA GLY A 6 0.31 -9.36 -26.09
C GLY A 6 1.80 -9.54 -26.47
N ALA A 7 2.15 -10.70 -27.05
CA ALA A 7 3.54 -11.00 -27.45
C ALA A 7 3.97 -10.22 -28.70
N LEU A 8 3.07 -9.97 -29.66
CA LEU A 8 3.39 -9.17 -30.84
C LEU A 8 3.51 -7.66 -30.55
N GLY A 9 2.73 -7.14 -29.60
CA GLY A 9 2.81 -5.74 -29.19
C GLY A 9 4.14 -5.38 -28.49
N SER A 10 4.71 -6.32 -27.75
CA SER A 10 5.99 -6.10 -27.03
C SER A 10 7.22 -6.09 -27.97
N VAL A 11 7.10 -6.62 -29.18
CA VAL A 11 8.18 -6.58 -30.20
C VAL A 11 8.20 -5.24 -30.93
N LEU A 12 7.03 -4.60 -31.09
CA LEU A 12 6.91 -3.32 -31.80
C LEU A 12 7.16 -2.09 -30.92
N ALA A 13 6.90 -2.21 -29.59
CA ALA A 13 7.19 -1.18 -28.62
C ALA A 13 7.55 -1.85 -27.28
N PRO A 14 8.82 -2.11 -27.00
CA PRO A 14 9.22 -2.69 -25.71
C PRO A 14 8.82 -1.76 -24.58
N PRO A 15 8.41 -2.32 -23.42
CA PRO A 15 8.09 -1.50 -22.26
C PRO A 15 9.29 -0.63 -21.90
N GLN A 16 9.03 0.63 -21.56
CA GLN A 16 10.07 1.55 -21.12
C GLN A 16 10.05 1.67 -19.59
N CYS A 17 11.23 1.75 -19.01
CA CYS A 17 11.39 2.01 -17.58
C CYS A 17 10.86 3.40 -17.23
N VAL A 18 9.89 3.49 -16.32
CA VAL A 18 9.27 4.76 -15.89
C VAL A 18 10.24 5.68 -15.14
N LEU A 19 11.38 5.16 -14.70
CA LEU A 19 12.40 5.93 -13.96
C LEU A 19 13.51 6.47 -14.85
N CYS A 20 14.02 5.67 -15.81
CA CYS A 20 15.20 6.03 -16.60
C CYS A 20 14.98 5.93 -18.11
N SER A 21 13.79 5.58 -18.58
CA SER A 21 13.42 5.43 -20.01
C SER A 21 14.22 4.36 -20.79
N GLN A 22 15.07 3.58 -20.13
CA GLN A 22 15.72 2.41 -20.75
C GLN A 22 14.70 1.29 -20.98
N PRO A 23 15.01 0.29 -21.83
CA PRO A 23 14.14 -0.87 -22.01
C PRO A 23 13.79 -1.50 -20.67
N GLY A 24 12.47 -1.64 -20.40
CA GLY A 24 11.95 -2.25 -19.19
C GLY A 24 11.96 -3.77 -19.26
N LEU A 25 11.80 -4.40 -18.10
CA LEU A 25 11.61 -5.84 -18.01
C LEU A 25 10.26 -6.25 -18.62
N PRO A 26 10.18 -7.44 -19.26
CA PRO A 26 8.89 -7.97 -19.69
C PRO A 26 7.92 -8.16 -18.53
N GLY A 27 6.64 -7.83 -18.77
CA GLY A 27 5.58 -8.06 -17.78
C GLY A 27 4.97 -6.78 -17.20
N PRO A 28 4.32 -6.86 -16.03
CA PRO A 28 3.53 -5.76 -15.48
C PRO A 28 4.36 -4.67 -14.75
N ILE A 29 5.68 -4.88 -14.62
CA ILE A 29 6.58 -3.95 -13.94
C ILE A 29 7.34 -3.15 -14.99
N ASP A 30 6.95 -1.90 -15.25
CA ASP A 30 7.62 -1.00 -16.20
C ASP A 30 8.90 -0.42 -15.57
N LEU A 31 9.80 -1.29 -15.12
CA LEU A 31 11.14 -0.97 -14.61
C LEU A 31 12.19 -1.80 -15.36
N CYS A 32 13.36 -1.24 -15.57
CA CYS A 32 14.52 -2.02 -16.01
C CYS A 32 15.16 -2.75 -14.81
N GLY A 33 16.02 -3.74 -15.10
CA GLY A 33 16.68 -4.53 -14.06
C GLY A 33 17.50 -3.70 -13.08
N SER A 34 18.23 -2.68 -13.57
CA SER A 34 19.01 -1.78 -12.71
C SER A 34 18.14 -0.97 -11.77
N CYS A 35 17.10 -0.30 -12.29
CA CYS A 35 16.18 0.48 -11.44
C CYS A 35 15.41 -0.39 -10.44
N LEU A 36 15.12 -1.64 -10.78
CA LEU A 36 14.49 -2.57 -9.84
C LEU A 36 15.47 -2.99 -8.72
N ALA A 37 16.75 -3.24 -9.06
CA ALA A 37 17.78 -3.58 -8.10
C ALA A 37 18.13 -2.42 -7.16
N ASP A 38 18.03 -1.19 -7.66
CA ASP A 38 18.33 0.04 -6.91
C ASP A 38 17.19 0.52 -6.00
N LEU A 39 16.07 -0.25 -5.91
CA LEU A 39 15.00 0.12 -4.97
C LEU A 39 15.54 0.12 -3.52
N PRO A 40 15.22 1.17 -2.73
CA PRO A 40 15.79 1.34 -1.40
C PRO A 40 15.17 0.39 -0.39
N HIS A 41 15.59 -0.89 -0.41
CA HIS A 41 15.13 -1.87 0.56
C HIS A 41 15.45 -1.40 1.98
N ALA A 42 14.49 -1.58 2.88
CA ALA A 42 14.64 -1.26 4.29
C ALA A 42 14.23 -2.45 5.15
N ALA A 43 15.00 -2.69 6.20
CA ALA A 43 14.47 -3.46 7.32
C ALA A 43 13.44 -2.58 8.04
N LEU A 44 12.26 -3.13 8.31
CA LEU A 44 11.28 -2.47 9.14
C LEU A 44 11.76 -2.51 10.60
N ASP A 45 12.15 -1.36 11.14
CA ASP A 45 12.49 -1.18 12.55
C ASP A 45 11.47 -0.24 13.19
N ASP A 46 10.23 -0.73 13.32
CA ASP A 46 9.12 -0.03 13.94
C ASP A 46 8.38 -0.99 14.89
N PRO A 47 8.71 -0.92 16.20
CA PRO A 47 8.11 -1.81 17.20
C PRO A 47 6.58 -1.75 17.23
N PHE A 48 5.99 -0.56 17.04
CA PHE A 48 4.53 -0.42 17.05
C PHE A 48 3.89 -1.24 15.92
N LEU A 49 4.45 -1.21 14.72
CA LEU A 49 3.92 -1.99 13.61
C LEU A 49 4.14 -3.49 13.82
N ALA A 50 5.32 -3.87 14.31
CA ALA A 50 5.66 -5.27 14.57
C ALA A 50 4.77 -5.89 15.67
N ASP A 51 4.48 -5.15 16.73
CA ASP A 51 3.66 -5.63 17.85
C ASP A 51 2.15 -5.60 17.54
N THR A 52 1.73 -4.75 16.59
CA THR A 52 0.31 -4.57 16.26
C THR A 52 -0.19 -5.59 15.25
N PHE A 53 0.57 -5.85 14.18
CA PHE A 53 0.13 -6.66 13.06
C PHE A 53 0.72 -8.05 13.08
N ASP A 54 -0.05 -9.07 12.64
CA ASP A 54 0.42 -10.46 12.58
C ASP A 54 1.57 -10.64 11.58
N LEU A 55 1.66 -9.77 10.57
CA LEU A 55 2.75 -9.67 9.61
C LEU A 55 2.79 -8.27 9.04
N VAL A 56 3.98 -7.72 8.83
CA VAL A 56 4.18 -6.45 8.14
C VAL A 56 5.03 -6.66 6.88
N CYS A 57 4.45 -6.35 5.73
CA CYS A 57 5.15 -6.26 4.46
C CYS A 57 5.36 -4.78 4.12
N CYS A 58 6.57 -4.29 4.39
CA CYS A 58 7.00 -2.91 4.14
C CYS A 58 8.43 -2.95 3.56
N PRO A 59 8.58 -3.26 2.26
CA PRO A 59 9.88 -3.61 1.71
C PRO A 59 10.82 -2.44 1.49
N TRP A 60 10.31 -1.19 1.41
CA TRP A 60 11.16 -0.06 1.03
C TRP A 60 11.11 1.09 2.04
N SER A 61 12.23 1.83 2.11
CA SER A 61 12.27 3.14 2.75
C SER A 61 11.63 4.19 1.84
N PHE A 62 11.04 5.25 2.44
CA PHE A 62 10.46 6.37 1.69
C PHE A 62 11.57 7.32 1.24
N GLY A 63 12.20 6.98 0.14
CA GLY A 63 13.27 7.73 -0.54
C GLY A 63 13.21 7.48 -2.04
N PHE A 64 14.07 8.18 -2.80
CA PHE A 64 14.15 7.95 -4.25
C PHE A 64 14.56 6.50 -4.55
N PRO A 65 13.90 5.85 -5.55
CA PRO A 65 12.85 6.35 -6.44
C PRO A 65 11.41 6.11 -5.93
N ILE A 66 11.22 5.41 -4.81
CA ILE A 66 9.90 5.04 -4.27
C ILE A 66 9.05 6.29 -3.96
N ASP A 67 9.65 7.32 -3.37
CA ASP A 67 8.93 8.56 -3.07
C ASP A 67 8.39 9.24 -4.33
N SER A 68 9.14 9.20 -5.44
CA SER A 68 8.74 9.75 -6.73
C SER A 68 7.54 9.00 -7.31
N LEU A 69 7.57 7.67 -7.30
CA LEU A 69 6.48 6.81 -7.77
C LEU A 69 5.20 7.02 -6.93
N VAL A 70 5.36 7.08 -5.60
CA VAL A 70 4.23 7.32 -4.68
C VAL A 70 3.65 8.73 -4.85
N ARG A 71 4.49 9.75 -5.04
CA ARG A 71 4.02 11.12 -5.30
C ARG A 71 3.30 11.24 -6.64
N ALA A 72 3.80 10.62 -7.70
CA ALA A 72 3.14 10.57 -8.99
C ALA A 72 1.77 9.90 -8.89
N LEU A 73 1.68 8.77 -8.15
CA LEU A 73 0.40 8.13 -7.84
C LEU A 73 -0.51 9.05 -7.02
N LYS A 74 -0.01 9.80 -6.03
CA LYS A 74 -0.85 10.66 -5.15
C LYS A 74 -1.36 11.94 -5.81
N PHE A 75 -0.55 12.59 -6.66
CA PHE A 75 -0.76 13.98 -7.03
C PHE A 75 -0.84 14.22 -8.53
N ARG A 76 -0.33 13.31 -9.37
CA ARG A 76 -0.36 13.46 -10.83
C ARG A 76 -1.43 12.61 -11.50
N GLY A 77 -2.15 11.77 -10.76
CA GLY A 77 -3.16 10.88 -11.32
C GLY A 77 -2.58 9.71 -12.13
N GLU A 78 -1.29 9.46 -12.03
CA GLU A 78 -0.57 8.45 -12.79
C GLU A 78 -0.82 7.05 -12.19
N ARG A 79 -2.03 6.53 -12.41
CA ARG A 79 -2.48 5.23 -11.89
C ARG A 79 -1.61 4.04 -12.36
N ALA A 80 -0.87 4.21 -13.44
CA ALA A 80 0.09 3.19 -13.91
C ALA A 80 1.11 2.81 -12.82
N HIS A 81 1.52 3.78 -11.99
CA HIS A 81 2.43 3.52 -10.87
C HIS A 81 1.83 2.60 -9.79
N ALA A 82 0.49 2.57 -9.64
CA ALA A 82 -0.16 1.63 -8.75
C ALA A 82 0.03 0.18 -9.21
N ARG A 83 0.09 -0.06 -10.53
CA ARG A 83 0.36 -1.39 -11.08
C ARG A 83 1.77 -1.85 -10.70
N ILE A 84 2.76 -0.99 -10.91
CA ILE A 84 4.16 -1.28 -10.57
C ILE A 84 4.28 -1.58 -9.08
N LEU A 85 3.88 -0.62 -8.24
CA LEU A 85 4.03 -0.71 -6.79
C LEU A 85 3.20 -1.85 -6.17
N GLY A 86 1.97 -2.05 -6.62
CA GLY A 86 1.09 -3.11 -6.14
C GLY A 86 1.59 -4.51 -6.52
N THR A 87 2.09 -4.68 -7.76
CA THR A 87 2.70 -5.95 -8.20
C THR A 87 3.99 -6.25 -7.43
N LEU A 88 4.85 -5.24 -7.24
CA LEU A 88 6.07 -5.39 -6.46
C LEU A 88 5.76 -5.74 -5.00
N LEU A 89 4.82 -5.05 -4.38
CA LEU A 89 4.39 -5.32 -3.01
C LEU A 89 3.87 -6.75 -2.83
N ALA A 90 3.10 -7.26 -3.79
CA ALA A 90 2.62 -8.64 -3.80
C ALA A 90 3.79 -9.65 -3.86
N ARG A 91 4.76 -9.40 -4.71
CA ARG A 91 5.95 -10.26 -4.84
C ARG A 91 6.82 -10.26 -3.59
N GLU A 92 6.99 -9.10 -2.94
CA GLU A 92 7.68 -9.02 -1.66
C GLU A 92 6.92 -9.77 -0.57
N ARG A 93 5.58 -9.68 -0.53
CA ARG A 93 4.77 -10.45 0.43
C ARG A 93 4.96 -11.97 0.26
N LEU A 94 5.09 -12.48 -0.96
CA LEU A 94 5.32 -13.91 -1.21
C LEU A 94 6.64 -14.42 -0.61
N ARG A 95 7.65 -13.56 -0.43
CA ARG A 95 8.94 -13.94 0.15
C ARG A 95 8.84 -14.36 1.62
N SER A 96 7.80 -13.94 2.32
CA SER A 96 7.60 -14.30 3.74
C SER A 96 7.24 -15.76 3.96
N ALA A 97 6.89 -16.53 2.91
CA ALA A 97 6.40 -17.90 2.96
C ALA A 97 5.21 -18.14 3.92
N ALA A 98 4.70 -17.11 4.61
CA ALA A 98 3.53 -17.21 5.46
C ALA A 98 2.26 -17.43 4.62
N PRO A 99 1.24 -18.15 5.13
CA PRO A 99 -0.03 -18.35 4.44
C PRO A 99 -0.65 -17.03 4.03
N LEU A 100 -1.23 -16.96 2.82
CA LEU A 100 -1.86 -15.74 2.32
C LEU A 100 -3.16 -15.43 3.09
N PRO A 101 -3.55 -14.14 3.19
CA PRO A 101 -4.81 -13.74 3.82
C PRO A 101 -6.02 -14.09 2.94
N ASP A 102 -7.20 -14.12 3.55
CA ASP A 102 -8.45 -14.44 2.86
C ASP A 102 -8.95 -13.28 1.99
N ARG A 103 -8.62 -12.04 2.36
CA ARG A 103 -9.03 -10.82 1.65
C ARG A 103 -8.00 -9.70 1.77
N VAL A 104 -7.97 -8.88 0.72
CA VAL A 104 -7.23 -7.62 0.71
C VAL A 104 -8.20 -6.46 0.95
N VAL A 105 -7.92 -5.62 1.93
CA VAL A 105 -8.75 -4.46 2.34
C VAL A 105 -7.90 -3.19 2.25
N PRO A 106 -8.20 -2.25 1.34
CA PRO A 106 -7.47 -0.99 1.29
C PRO A 106 -7.90 -0.04 2.40
N VAL A 107 -6.96 0.72 2.95
CA VAL A 107 -7.27 1.84 3.86
C VAL A 107 -8.11 2.87 3.09
N PRO A 108 -9.33 3.19 3.56
CA PRO A 108 -10.19 4.12 2.85
C PRO A 108 -9.78 5.57 3.06
N LEU A 109 -9.90 6.38 2.00
CA LEU A 109 -9.84 7.82 2.11
C LEU A 109 -11.14 8.38 2.70
N HIS A 110 -11.03 9.52 3.39
CA HIS A 110 -12.21 10.29 3.74
C HIS A 110 -12.94 10.80 2.47
N PRO A 111 -14.29 10.83 2.42
CA PRO A 111 -15.04 11.22 1.23
C PRO A 111 -14.62 12.56 0.61
N LEU A 112 -14.26 13.55 1.42
CA LEU A 112 -13.76 14.84 0.92
C LEU A 112 -12.44 14.70 0.15
N ARG A 113 -11.50 13.91 0.66
CA ARG A 113 -10.22 13.64 -0.02
C ARG A 113 -10.43 12.80 -1.28
N LEU A 114 -11.35 11.83 -1.22
CA LEU A 114 -11.70 11.03 -2.39
C LEU A 114 -12.28 11.90 -3.52
N ARG A 115 -13.16 12.85 -3.20
CA ARG A 115 -13.68 13.82 -4.19
C ARG A 115 -12.59 14.70 -4.77
N GLN A 116 -11.67 15.21 -3.95
CA GLN A 116 -10.55 16.06 -4.39
C GLN A 116 -9.56 15.31 -5.27
N ARG A 117 -9.25 14.06 -4.94
CA ARG A 117 -8.24 13.24 -5.63
C ARG A 117 -8.82 12.42 -6.78
N GLY A 118 -10.13 12.13 -6.76
CA GLY A 118 -10.83 11.33 -7.76
C GLY A 118 -10.68 9.82 -7.59
N TYR A 119 -9.74 9.34 -6.76
CA TYR A 119 -9.50 7.91 -6.49
C TYR A 119 -8.79 7.69 -5.15
N ASN A 120 -8.81 6.43 -4.68
CA ASN A 120 -8.08 6.00 -3.49
C ASN A 120 -6.80 5.24 -3.92
N GLN A 121 -5.62 5.81 -3.63
CA GLN A 121 -4.35 5.20 -3.99
C GLN A 121 -4.13 3.83 -3.33
N ALA A 122 -4.54 3.66 -2.07
CA ALA A 122 -4.45 2.38 -1.40
C ALA A 122 -5.33 1.32 -2.09
N ALA A 123 -6.51 1.71 -2.61
CA ALA A 123 -7.37 0.79 -3.37
C ALA A 123 -6.76 0.43 -4.74
N GLU A 124 -6.11 1.36 -5.42
CA GLU A 124 -5.41 1.06 -6.67
C GLU A 124 -4.22 0.10 -6.43
N LEU A 125 -3.41 0.31 -5.39
CA LEU A 125 -2.34 -0.61 -5.00
C LEU A 125 -2.89 -1.99 -4.66
N ALA A 126 -3.92 -2.02 -3.79
CA ALA A 126 -4.57 -3.24 -3.34
C ALA A 126 -5.15 -4.07 -4.50
N ARG A 127 -5.70 -3.40 -5.52
CA ARG A 127 -6.26 -4.06 -6.71
C ARG A 127 -5.18 -4.85 -7.46
N PHE A 128 -4.01 -4.28 -7.67
CA PHE A 128 -2.93 -4.96 -8.36
C PHE A 128 -2.28 -6.04 -7.50
N ALA A 129 -2.10 -5.79 -6.20
CA ALA A 129 -1.57 -6.79 -5.28
C ALA A 129 -2.51 -7.99 -5.14
N ALA A 130 -3.81 -7.75 -4.98
CA ALA A 130 -4.83 -8.78 -4.89
C ALA A 130 -4.91 -9.63 -6.17
N HIS A 131 -4.84 -8.99 -7.34
CA HIS A 131 -4.82 -9.66 -8.65
C HIS A 131 -3.59 -10.56 -8.81
N GLU A 132 -2.39 -10.05 -8.48
CA GLU A 132 -1.13 -10.83 -8.59
C GLU A 132 -1.14 -12.08 -7.72
N LEU A 133 -1.76 -11.98 -6.52
CA LEU A 133 -1.85 -13.08 -5.54
C LEU A 133 -3.13 -13.91 -5.66
N SER A 134 -4.05 -13.56 -6.57
CA SER A 134 -5.35 -14.20 -6.70
C SER A 134 -6.18 -14.19 -5.41
N ILE A 135 -6.09 -13.11 -4.62
CA ILE A 135 -6.83 -12.91 -3.38
C ILE A 135 -8.03 -11.98 -3.64
N PRO A 136 -9.22 -12.24 -3.09
CA PRO A 136 -10.36 -11.34 -3.20
C PRO A 136 -10.06 -9.94 -2.62
N LEU A 137 -10.36 -8.88 -3.41
CA LEU A 137 -10.30 -7.49 -2.97
C LEU A 137 -11.63 -7.06 -2.37
N ASP A 138 -11.60 -6.42 -1.20
CA ASP A 138 -12.76 -5.87 -0.52
C ASP A 138 -12.62 -4.39 -0.19
N CYS A 139 -13.05 -3.55 -1.11
CA CYS A 139 -13.03 -2.09 -0.95
C CYS A 139 -14.16 -1.54 -0.07
N THR A 140 -15.06 -2.39 0.41
CA THR A 140 -16.27 -1.98 1.14
C THR A 140 -16.27 -2.34 2.61
N ALA A 141 -15.42 -3.29 3.04
CA ALA A 141 -15.35 -3.76 4.42
C ALA A 141 -15.09 -2.64 5.44
N LEU A 142 -14.25 -1.68 5.06
CA LEU A 142 -13.82 -0.59 5.92
C LEU A 142 -14.22 0.76 5.33
N ARG A 143 -14.77 1.67 6.14
CA ARG A 143 -15.13 3.04 5.77
C ARG A 143 -14.49 4.03 6.72
N ARG A 144 -14.04 5.19 6.20
CA ARG A 144 -13.55 6.30 7.01
C ARG A 144 -14.65 7.34 7.17
N THR A 145 -15.07 7.57 8.42
CA THR A 145 -16.18 8.47 8.77
C THR A 145 -15.74 9.86 9.21
N ARG A 146 -14.49 10.00 9.67
CA ARG A 146 -13.93 11.30 10.10
C ARG A 146 -12.80 11.75 9.21
N ALA A 147 -12.82 13.05 8.83
CA ALA A 147 -11.68 13.74 8.23
C ALA A 147 -10.65 14.01 9.33
N THR A 148 -9.63 13.17 9.45
CA THR A 148 -8.47 13.53 10.26
C THR A 148 -7.62 14.50 9.46
N ARG A 149 -7.38 15.72 10.01
CA ARG A 149 -6.45 16.69 9.39
C ARG A 149 -5.03 16.11 9.44
N GLU A 150 -4.30 16.19 8.33
CA GLU A 150 -2.84 16.15 8.38
C GLU A 150 -2.38 17.42 9.10
N GLN A 151 -2.27 17.37 10.41
CA GLN A 151 -1.67 18.47 11.15
C GLN A 151 -0.16 18.24 11.17
N THR A 152 0.52 18.90 10.24
CA THR A 152 1.95 19.17 10.35
C THR A 152 2.16 19.96 11.64
N GLY A 153 2.68 19.29 12.70
CA GLY A 153 3.02 20.00 13.96
C GLY A 153 2.51 19.39 15.27
N LEU A 154 1.57 18.45 15.27
CA LEU A 154 1.11 17.80 16.51
C LEU A 154 2.02 16.64 16.92
N GLY A 155 2.26 16.51 18.23
CA GLY A 155 2.94 15.36 18.85
C GLY A 155 2.20 14.03 18.63
N SER A 156 2.90 12.90 18.89
CA SER A 156 2.42 11.53 18.68
C SER A 156 1.07 11.25 19.36
N ASP A 157 0.87 11.72 20.56
CA ASP A 157 -0.31 11.41 21.40
C ASP A 157 -1.58 12.10 20.92
N ALA A 158 -1.46 13.35 20.45
CA ALA A 158 -2.58 14.09 19.85
C ALA A 158 -3.04 13.48 18.51
N ARG A 159 -2.15 12.78 17.79
CA ARG A 159 -2.50 12.05 16.55
C ARG A 159 -3.23 10.75 16.84
N ALA A 160 -2.85 10.00 17.88
CA ALA A 160 -3.52 8.76 18.28
C ALA A 160 -4.98 9.04 18.69
N LEU A 161 -5.23 10.08 19.48
CA LEU A 161 -6.58 10.51 19.87
C LEU A 161 -7.42 11.02 18.69
N ASN A 162 -6.80 11.65 17.71
CA ASN A 162 -7.50 12.22 16.55
C ASN A 162 -8.00 11.15 15.54
N VAL A 163 -7.47 9.93 15.59
CA VAL A 163 -7.79 8.83 14.66
C VAL A 163 -8.70 7.77 15.32
N SER A 164 -8.87 7.78 16.65
CA SER A 164 -9.78 6.89 17.36
C SER A 164 -11.21 7.08 16.86
N GLY A 165 -11.86 5.97 16.43
CA GLY A 165 -13.22 6.00 15.88
C GLY A 165 -13.34 6.60 14.45
N ALA A 166 -12.22 6.81 13.75
CA ALA A 166 -12.25 7.32 12.38
C ALA A 166 -12.68 6.26 11.34
N PHE A 167 -12.67 4.99 11.72
CA PHE A 167 -13.01 3.88 10.84
C PHE A 167 -14.20 3.09 11.37
N VAL A 168 -15.06 2.67 10.45
CA VAL A 168 -16.21 1.80 10.73
C VAL A 168 -16.16 0.61 9.79
N VAL A 169 -16.32 -0.59 10.33
CA VAL A 169 -16.46 -1.83 9.56
C VAL A 169 -17.92 -2.01 9.19
N THR A 170 -18.21 -2.33 7.94
CA THR A 170 -19.55 -2.36 7.38
C THR A 170 -20.29 -3.68 7.58
N ARG A 171 -19.57 -4.73 7.97
CA ARG A 171 -20.09 -6.08 8.17
C ARG A 171 -19.20 -6.90 9.10
N PRO A 172 -19.67 -7.98 9.73
CA PRO A 172 -18.83 -8.89 10.51
C PRO A 172 -17.69 -9.49 9.65
N LEU A 173 -16.52 -9.67 10.26
CA LEU A 173 -15.30 -10.22 9.62
C LEU A 173 -14.80 -11.47 10.36
N CYS A 174 -15.71 -12.17 11.04
CA CYS A 174 -15.40 -13.26 11.98
C CYS A 174 -14.43 -14.29 11.40
N GLY A 175 -13.27 -14.45 12.05
CA GLY A 175 -12.25 -15.42 11.73
C GLY A 175 -11.43 -15.13 10.47
N LEU A 176 -11.78 -14.14 9.65
CA LEU A 176 -11.05 -13.83 8.42
C LEU A 176 -9.66 -13.25 8.72
N ARG A 177 -8.67 -13.73 7.96
CA ARG A 177 -7.35 -13.14 7.89
C ARG A 177 -7.34 -12.09 6.79
N LEU A 178 -6.95 -10.87 7.11
CA LEU A 178 -7.05 -9.72 6.23
C LEU A 178 -5.67 -9.12 5.94
N ALA A 179 -5.43 -8.65 4.72
CA ALA A 179 -4.33 -7.75 4.40
C ALA A 179 -4.85 -6.31 4.34
N LEU A 180 -4.46 -5.47 5.28
CA LEU A 180 -4.72 -4.05 5.26
C LEU A 180 -3.65 -3.37 4.38
N VAL A 181 -4.06 -2.68 3.31
CA VAL A 181 -3.14 -2.05 2.35
C VAL A 181 -3.17 -0.54 2.45
N ASP A 182 -1.99 0.09 2.54
CA ASP A 182 -1.82 1.54 2.40
C ASP A 182 -0.59 1.86 1.53
N ASP A 183 -0.39 3.12 1.17
CA ASP A 183 0.77 3.52 0.36
C ASP A 183 2.02 3.77 1.22
N VAL A 184 1.95 4.61 2.23
CA VAL A 184 3.09 4.98 3.09
C VAL A 184 2.65 5.10 4.54
N VAL A 185 3.38 4.44 5.41
CA VAL A 185 3.25 4.62 6.87
C VAL A 185 4.28 5.63 7.35
N THR A 186 3.86 6.49 8.29
CA THR A 186 4.73 7.46 9.00
C THR A 186 4.75 7.16 10.50
N THR A 187 3.66 7.42 11.20
CA THR A 187 3.50 7.17 12.63
C THR A 187 2.65 5.94 12.95
N GLY A 188 2.17 5.24 11.94
CA GLY A 188 1.27 4.10 12.13
C GLY A 188 -0.15 4.44 12.60
N SER A 189 -0.45 5.68 13.01
CA SER A 189 -1.75 6.04 13.62
C SER A 189 -2.95 5.67 12.75
N THR A 190 -2.89 5.89 11.43
CA THR A 190 -3.98 5.57 10.51
C THR A 190 -4.21 4.06 10.40
N VAL A 191 -3.13 3.31 10.19
CA VAL A 191 -3.22 1.85 10.04
C VAL A 191 -3.55 1.17 11.36
N GLY A 192 -3.06 1.71 12.50
CA GLY A 192 -3.41 1.23 13.83
C GLY A 192 -4.90 1.41 14.16
N ALA A 193 -5.50 2.56 13.81
CA ALA A 193 -6.93 2.76 14.01
C ALA A 193 -7.78 1.88 13.07
N ALA A 194 -7.33 1.65 11.83
CA ALA A 194 -7.98 0.72 10.91
C ALA A 194 -7.87 -0.72 11.44
N PHE A 195 -6.70 -1.13 11.93
CA PHE A 195 -6.48 -2.43 12.59
C PHE A 195 -7.45 -2.64 13.76
N ALA A 196 -7.54 -1.68 14.68
CA ALA A 196 -8.42 -1.77 15.83
C ALA A 196 -9.90 -1.97 15.42
N ALA A 197 -10.35 -1.25 14.39
CA ALA A 197 -11.70 -1.42 13.85
C ALA A 197 -11.93 -2.81 13.25
N LEU A 198 -10.96 -3.35 12.49
CA LEU A 198 -11.05 -4.69 11.90
C LEU A 198 -11.06 -5.79 12.97
N LYS A 199 -10.20 -5.68 14.00
CA LYS A 199 -10.16 -6.62 15.13
C LYS A 199 -11.46 -6.58 15.94
N ALA A 200 -12.01 -5.38 16.20
CA ALA A 200 -13.30 -5.23 16.88
C ALA A 200 -14.49 -5.84 16.10
N ALA A 201 -14.37 -5.94 14.78
CA ALA A 201 -15.36 -6.62 13.93
C ALA A 201 -15.14 -8.13 13.80
N GLY A 202 -14.21 -8.70 14.57
CA GLY A 202 -13.95 -10.14 14.67
C GLY A 202 -12.94 -10.70 13.68
N ALA A 203 -12.09 -9.86 13.04
CA ALA A 203 -11.03 -10.36 12.18
C ALA A 203 -10.09 -11.32 12.95
N GLY A 204 -9.84 -12.50 12.40
CA GLY A 204 -8.97 -13.52 12.98
C GLY A 204 -7.50 -13.10 12.99
N GLY A 205 -7.05 -12.48 11.89
CA GLY A 205 -5.72 -11.91 11.75
C GLY A 205 -5.72 -10.69 10.83
N VAL A 206 -4.75 -9.78 11.02
CA VAL A 206 -4.58 -8.61 10.16
C VAL A 206 -3.11 -8.41 9.84
N GLU A 207 -2.75 -8.56 8.57
CA GLU A 207 -1.44 -8.19 8.03
C GLU A 207 -1.46 -6.73 7.57
N LEU A 208 -0.33 -6.06 7.63
CA LEU A 208 -0.14 -4.73 7.04
C LEU A 208 0.74 -4.83 5.79
N TRP A 209 0.24 -4.33 4.66
CA TRP A 209 1.00 -4.22 3.42
C TRP A 209 1.11 -2.75 3.02
N VAL A 210 2.31 -2.21 3.05
CA VAL A 210 2.59 -0.82 2.69
C VAL A 210 3.81 -0.74 1.79
N VAL A 211 3.80 0.20 0.86
CA VAL A 211 4.91 0.38 -0.08
C VAL A 211 6.16 0.81 0.67
N ALA A 212 6.05 1.79 1.55
CA ALA A 212 7.21 2.32 2.25
C ALA A 212 6.90 2.84 3.66
N HIS A 213 7.93 2.85 4.50
CA HIS A 213 7.93 3.52 5.79
C HIS A 213 8.73 4.82 5.70
N ALA A 214 8.08 5.94 6.04
CA ALA A 214 8.74 7.24 6.12
C ALA A 214 9.18 7.49 7.57
N ILE A 215 10.39 7.04 7.89
CA ILE A 215 11.01 7.32 9.19
C ILE A 215 11.23 8.84 9.30
N ARG A 216 10.65 9.48 10.31
CA ARG A 216 11.08 10.83 10.67
C ARG A 216 12.47 10.72 11.28
N ARG A 217 13.51 11.04 10.51
CA ARG A 217 14.79 11.36 11.13
C ARG A 217 14.54 12.50 12.10
N ALA A 218 14.85 12.30 13.38
CA ALA A 218 14.95 13.40 14.33
C ALA A 218 15.89 14.42 13.68
N ALA A 219 15.49 15.69 13.65
CA ALA A 219 16.41 16.75 13.21
C ALA A 219 17.64 16.65 14.09
N PRO A 220 18.88 16.74 13.53
CA PRO A 220 20.05 16.88 14.37
C PRO A 220 19.87 18.14 15.20
N GLY A 221 19.91 17.97 16.53
CA GLY A 221 19.86 19.05 17.50
C GLY A 221 21.10 19.93 17.42
#